data_e5abaa13e4f90e109053e3cc5c990227
#
_entry.id   e5abaa13e4f90e109053e3cc5c990227
#
_cell.length_a   1.000
_cell.length_b   1.000
_cell.length_c   1.000
_cell.angle_alpha   90.00
_cell.angle_beta   90.00
_cell.angle_gamma   90.00
#
_symmetry.space_group_name_H-M   'P 1'
#
loop_
_entity.id
_entity.type
_entity.pdbx_description
1 polymer ?
#
loop_
_entity_poly.entity_id
_entity_poly.type
_entity_poly.pdbx_seq_one_letter_code
_entity_poly.pdbx_strand_id
1 'polypeptide(L)'
;MASLICGSLAFDTIMDFEGRFAEQILPEQLHILNVSFLVPALRRDFGGCAGNIAYALKQLGGTPLPMATLGQDGQSYLDRLQHLGISREFVRLIDEAYTAQAMIMTDRDNNQITAFHPGAMSHAQVNTVSARPDIRLGIISPDGREAMLL
;
A
#
# COMPACT_ATOMS: atom_id res chain seq x y z
N MET A 1 3.45 -7.77 -24.55
CA MET A 1 2.94 -8.82 -23.62
C MET A 1 2.61 -8.15 -22.32
N ALA A 2 1.35 -8.23 -21.90
CA ALA A 2 0.89 -7.62 -20.65
C ALA A 2 1.03 -8.62 -19.49
N SER A 3 1.34 -8.09 -18.30
CA SER A 3 1.44 -8.85 -17.04
C SER A 3 0.39 -8.33 -16.06
N LEU A 4 -0.52 -9.22 -15.65
CA LEU A 4 -1.49 -8.93 -14.59
C LEU A 4 -0.81 -9.02 -13.23
N ILE A 5 -0.98 -8.01 -12.40
CA ILE A 5 -0.35 -7.93 -11.09
C ILE A 5 -1.45 -7.74 -10.05
N CYS A 6 -1.83 -8.83 -9.39
CA CYS A 6 -2.80 -8.83 -8.30
C CYS A 6 -2.11 -8.52 -6.99
N GLY A 7 -2.63 -7.57 -6.23
CA GLY A 7 -2.06 -7.17 -4.95
C GLY A 7 -2.48 -5.77 -4.52
N SER A 8 -1.89 -5.31 -3.44
CA SER A 8 -2.26 -4.02 -2.82
C SER A 8 -1.72 -2.80 -3.58
N LEU A 9 -2.54 -1.74 -3.57
CA LEU A 9 -2.12 -0.35 -3.69
C LEU A 9 -2.32 0.30 -2.32
N ALA A 10 -1.31 0.99 -1.82
CA ALA A 10 -1.33 1.57 -0.48
C ALA A 10 -0.61 2.90 -0.43
N PHE A 11 -0.84 3.65 0.63
CA PHE A 11 -0.01 4.79 0.99
C PHE A 11 0.89 4.43 2.17
N ASP A 12 2.14 4.87 2.12
CA ASP A 12 3.09 4.76 3.22
C ASP A 12 3.29 6.15 3.82
N THR A 13 2.71 6.39 5.01
CA THR A 13 2.91 7.61 5.77
C THR A 13 4.08 7.40 6.71
N ILE A 14 5.20 8.05 6.42
CA ILE A 14 6.47 7.89 7.12
C ILE A 14 6.72 9.13 7.98
N MET A 15 6.99 8.88 9.26
CA MET A 15 7.21 9.88 10.30
C MET A 15 8.55 9.62 10.96
N ASP A 16 9.38 10.65 11.06
CA ASP A 16 10.68 10.57 11.69
C ASP A 16 10.60 11.19 13.09
N PHE A 17 10.79 10.34 14.12
CA PHE A 17 10.89 10.79 15.51
C PHE A 17 12.35 11.04 15.87
N GLU A 18 12.67 12.28 16.24
CA GLU A 18 14.05 12.71 16.54
C GLU A 18 14.60 12.23 17.90
N GLY A 19 13.85 11.46 18.67
CA GLY A 19 14.24 10.82 19.92
C GLY A 19 14.43 9.31 19.77
N ARG A 20 14.42 8.61 20.90
CA ARG A 20 14.43 7.15 20.99
C ARG A 20 13.18 6.65 21.67
N PHE A 21 12.55 5.61 21.12
CA PHE A 21 11.37 5.02 21.75
C PHE A 21 11.68 4.50 23.16
N ALA A 22 12.86 3.93 23.35
CA ALA A 22 13.31 3.44 24.65
C ALA A 22 13.37 4.50 25.75
N GLU A 23 13.49 5.78 25.40
CA GLU A 23 13.47 6.90 26.35
C GLU A 23 12.05 7.36 26.70
N GLN A 24 11.06 7.02 25.87
CA GLN A 24 9.67 7.43 26.02
C GLN A 24 8.75 6.30 26.52
N ILE A 25 9.08 5.06 26.20
CA ILE A 25 8.31 3.88 26.57
C ILE A 25 8.98 3.21 27.77
N LEU A 26 8.41 3.38 28.96
CA LEU A 26 8.94 2.81 30.21
C LEU A 26 8.46 1.37 30.36
N PRO A 27 9.36 0.37 30.39
CA PRO A 27 8.99 -1.05 30.44
C PRO A 27 8.07 -1.42 31.62
N GLU A 28 8.30 -0.79 32.77
CA GLU A 28 7.53 -1.01 34.00
C GLU A 28 6.11 -0.41 33.95
N GLN A 29 5.80 0.44 32.96
CA GLN A 29 4.52 1.11 32.79
C GLN A 29 3.75 0.65 31.55
N LEU A 30 4.17 -0.43 30.88
CA LEU A 30 3.52 -0.94 29.68
C LEU A 30 2.04 -1.28 29.88
N HIS A 31 1.61 -1.61 31.09
CA HIS A 31 0.21 -1.94 31.41
C HIS A 31 -0.75 -0.73 31.38
N ILE A 32 -0.21 0.49 31.37
CA ILE A 32 -0.97 1.76 31.27
C ILE A 32 -0.29 2.70 30.26
N LEU A 33 0.15 2.14 29.13
CA LEU A 33 0.89 2.91 28.14
C LEU A 33 0.05 4.05 27.55
N ASN A 34 0.52 5.27 27.78
CA ASN A 34 0.00 6.48 27.16
C ASN A 34 1.19 7.35 26.73
N VAL A 35 1.58 7.25 25.45
CA VAL A 35 2.76 7.93 24.91
C VAL A 35 2.35 8.79 23.73
N SER A 36 2.93 9.98 23.66
CA SER A 36 2.75 10.92 22.56
C SER A 36 4.11 11.25 21.96
N PHE A 37 4.24 11.15 20.66
CA PHE A 37 5.46 11.47 19.95
C PHE A 37 5.26 12.73 19.11
N LEU A 38 6.15 13.70 19.28
CA LEU A 38 6.23 14.84 18.38
C LEU A 38 7.14 14.47 17.20
N VAL A 39 6.57 14.43 16.01
CA VAL A 39 7.29 14.12 14.77
C VAL A 39 7.35 15.36 13.90
N PRO A 40 8.52 15.98 13.73
CA PRO A 40 8.66 17.23 12.98
C PRO A 40 8.55 17.04 11.47
N ALA A 41 8.78 15.83 10.96
CA ALA A 41 8.72 15.50 9.55
C ALA A 41 7.74 14.37 9.28
N LEU A 42 6.94 14.57 8.23
CA LEU A 42 6.00 13.58 7.72
C LEU A 42 6.06 13.61 6.19
N ARG A 43 6.15 12.43 5.57
CA ARG A 43 5.96 12.26 4.12
C ARG A 43 4.96 11.16 3.86
N ARG A 44 4.32 11.24 2.70
CA ARG A 44 3.39 10.22 2.22
C ARG A 44 3.85 9.73 0.85
N ASP A 45 4.21 8.46 0.78
CA ASP A 45 4.71 7.81 -0.41
C ASP A 45 3.63 6.87 -1.00
N PHE A 46 3.75 6.61 -2.30
CA PHE A 46 2.92 5.62 -2.98
C PHE A 46 3.56 4.24 -2.80
N GLY A 47 2.85 3.34 -2.15
CA GLY A 47 3.29 2.00 -1.80
C GLY A 47 2.31 0.91 -2.25
N GLY A 48 2.38 -0.22 -1.59
CA GLY A 48 1.63 -1.42 -1.93
C GLY A 48 2.39 -2.32 -2.91
N CYS A 49 2.25 -3.62 -2.72
CA CYS A 49 3.04 -4.61 -3.47
C CYS A 49 2.77 -4.55 -4.99
N ALA A 50 1.48 -4.51 -5.41
CA ALA A 50 1.16 -4.40 -6.83
C ALA A 50 1.63 -3.09 -7.43
N GLY A 51 1.53 -1.99 -6.67
CA GLY A 51 2.01 -0.68 -7.11
C GLY A 51 3.51 -0.65 -7.38
N ASN A 52 4.29 -1.18 -6.46
CA ASN A 52 5.75 -1.24 -6.58
C ASN A 52 6.20 -2.16 -7.71
N ILE A 53 5.58 -3.36 -7.86
CA ILE A 53 5.87 -4.29 -8.95
C ILE A 53 5.50 -3.67 -10.30
N ALA A 54 4.33 -3.02 -10.40
CA ALA A 54 3.88 -2.36 -11.63
C ALA A 54 4.83 -1.22 -12.04
N TYR A 55 5.27 -0.42 -11.06
CA TYR A 55 6.26 0.63 -11.29
C TYR A 55 7.58 0.05 -11.81
N ALA A 56 8.14 -0.94 -11.13
CA ALA A 56 9.40 -1.57 -11.52
C ALA A 56 9.31 -2.18 -12.93
N LEU A 57 8.23 -2.93 -13.22
CA LEU A 57 8.02 -3.52 -14.53
C LEU A 57 7.89 -2.46 -15.63
N LYS A 58 7.23 -1.34 -15.33
CA LYS A 58 7.11 -0.22 -16.27
C LYS A 58 8.47 0.40 -16.59
N GLN A 59 9.33 0.59 -15.57
CA GLN A 59 10.70 1.10 -15.77
C GLN A 59 11.57 0.18 -16.63
N LEU A 60 11.30 -1.12 -16.58
CA LEU A 60 11.96 -2.13 -17.41
C LEU A 60 11.36 -2.25 -18.83
N GLY A 61 10.44 -1.37 -19.21
CA GLY A 61 9.80 -1.37 -20.53
C GLY A 61 8.65 -2.36 -20.68
N GLY A 62 8.19 -2.99 -19.61
CA GLY A 62 7.05 -3.90 -19.61
C GLY A 62 5.70 -3.19 -19.63
N THR A 63 4.63 -4.00 -19.72
CA THR A 63 3.23 -3.54 -19.74
C THR A 63 2.51 -4.08 -18.51
N PRO A 64 2.63 -3.41 -17.33
CA PRO A 64 1.93 -3.81 -16.11
C PRO A 64 0.44 -3.49 -16.17
N LEU A 65 -0.38 -4.42 -15.67
CA LEU A 65 -1.81 -4.28 -15.44
C LEU A 65 -2.09 -4.55 -13.95
N PRO A 66 -1.98 -3.54 -13.07
CA PRO A 66 -2.29 -3.74 -11.66
C PRO A 66 -3.79 -4.01 -11.47
N MET A 67 -4.10 -5.10 -10.76
CA MET A 67 -5.44 -5.44 -10.30
C MET A 67 -5.48 -5.25 -8.79
N ALA A 68 -6.18 -4.21 -8.37
CA ALA A 68 -6.14 -3.77 -6.99
C ALA A 68 -7.38 -2.94 -6.63
N THR A 69 -7.45 -2.51 -5.37
CA THR A 69 -8.48 -1.59 -4.88
C THR A 69 -7.85 -0.34 -4.30
N LEU A 70 -8.55 0.79 -4.45
CA LEU A 70 -8.27 2.07 -3.79
C LEU A 70 -9.53 2.54 -3.08
N GLY A 71 -9.38 3.33 -2.04
CA GLY A 71 -10.50 3.94 -1.34
C GLY A 71 -10.88 5.31 -1.89
N GLN A 72 -11.78 5.99 -1.18
CA GLN A 72 -12.27 7.34 -1.51
C GLN A 72 -11.16 8.40 -1.63
N ASP A 73 -10.01 8.18 -1.00
CA ASP A 73 -8.82 9.04 -1.05
C ASP A 73 -7.82 8.63 -2.15
N GLY A 74 -8.18 7.65 -3.00
CA GLY A 74 -7.30 7.03 -3.98
C GLY A 74 -7.02 7.83 -5.25
N GLN A 75 -7.67 9.01 -5.45
CA GLN A 75 -7.55 9.77 -6.70
C GLN A 75 -6.10 10.12 -7.04
N SER A 76 -5.30 10.53 -6.06
CA SER A 76 -3.89 10.85 -6.28
C SER A 76 -3.07 9.64 -6.76
N TYR A 77 -3.45 8.44 -6.33
CA TYR A 77 -2.83 7.20 -6.81
C TYR A 77 -3.21 6.91 -8.27
N LEU A 78 -4.49 7.10 -8.64
CA LEU A 78 -4.94 6.96 -10.02
C LEU A 78 -4.21 7.94 -10.95
N ASP A 79 -4.03 9.18 -10.50
CA ASP A 79 -3.31 10.22 -11.26
C ASP A 79 -1.85 9.83 -11.45
N ARG A 80 -1.21 9.28 -10.41
CA ARG A 80 0.16 8.76 -10.51
C ARG A 80 0.27 7.63 -11.54
N LEU A 81 -0.62 6.64 -11.50
CA LEU A 81 -0.62 5.54 -12.47
C LEU A 81 -0.75 6.06 -13.89
N GLN A 82 -1.66 7.02 -14.10
CA GLN A 82 -1.85 7.67 -15.39
C GLN A 82 -0.59 8.40 -15.86
N HIS A 83 0.04 9.18 -14.96
CA HIS A 83 1.28 9.91 -15.29
C HIS A 83 2.42 8.96 -15.67
N LEU A 84 2.50 7.80 -15.04
CA LEU A 84 3.48 6.76 -15.35
C LEU A 84 3.12 5.93 -16.60
N GLY A 85 1.95 6.16 -17.22
CA GLY A 85 1.46 5.37 -18.34
C GLY A 85 1.18 3.90 -17.94
N ILE A 86 0.76 3.67 -16.69
CA ILE A 86 0.32 2.38 -16.17
C ILE A 86 -1.20 2.31 -16.26
N SER A 87 -1.74 1.20 -16.78
CA SER A 87 -3.19 1.00 -16.92
C SER A 87 -3.89 1.03 -15.56
N ARG A 88 -5.09 1.61 -15.53
CA ARG A 88 -5.99 1.63 -14.37
C ARG A 88 -7.19 0.70 -14.55
N GLU A 89 -7.21 -0.07 -15.63
CA GLU A 89 -8.36 -0.87 -16.08
C GLU A 89 -8.89 -1.81 -14.98
N PHE A 90 -7.99 -2.41 -14.21
CA PHE A 90 -8.31 -3.36 -13.14
C PHE A 90 -8.20 -2.76 -11.74
N VAL A 91 -8.13 -1.43 -11.62
CA VAL A 91 -8.17 -0.75 -10.33
C VAL A 91 -9.59 -0.35 -10.01
N ARG A 92 -10.14 -0.83 -8.89
CA ARG A 92 -11.50 -0.54 -8.44
C ARG A 92 -11.46 0.47 -7.29
N LEU A 93 -12.39 1.44 -7.34
CA LEU A 93 -12.63 2.34 -6.22
C LEU A 93 -13.68 1.75 -5.28
N ILE A 94 -13.43 1.85 -3.98
CA ILE A 94 -14.32 1.44 -2.88
C ILE A 94 -14.67 2.70 -2.12
N ASP A 95 -15.83 3.26 -2.39
CA ASP A 95 -16.23 4.59 -1.91
C ASP A 95 -16.44 4.66 -0.38
N GLU A 96 -16.79 3.53 0.23
CA GLU A 96 -17.00 3.41 1.68
C GLU A 96 -15.75 3.12 2.50
N ALA A 97 -14.58 3.02 1.86
CA ALA A 97 -13.31 2.73 2.52
C ALA A 97 -12.24 3.77 2.20
N TYR A 98 -11.23 3.88 3.06
CA TYR A 98 -9.97 4.54 2.71
C TYR A 98 -9.04 3.56 1.98
N THR A 99 -8.10 4.08 1.21
CA THR A 99 -7.01 3.29 0.63
C THR A 99 -6.19 2.64 1.76
N ALA A 100 -5.65 1.45 1.50
CA ALA A 100 -4.73 0.80 2.43
C ALA A 100 -3.59 1.75 2.81
N GLN A 101 -3.22 1.78 4.08
CA GLN A 101 -2.24 2.73 4.58
C GLN A 101 -1.35 2.09 5.66
N ALA A 102 -0.04 2.22 5.50
CA ALA A 102 0.94 2.00 6.55
C ALA A 102 1.32 3.34 7.18
N MET A 103 1.19 3.45 8.49
CA MET A 103 1.65 4.58 9.30
C MET A 103 2.90 4.13 10.02
N ILE A 104 4.06 4.58 9.57
CA ILE A 104 5.37 4.10 9.98
C ILE A 104 6.07 5.23 10.73
N MET A 105 6.41 5.00 11.98
CA MET A 105 7.23 5.92 12.76
C MET A 105 8.58 5.27 13.05
N THR A 106 9.66 5.98 12.74
CA THR A 106 11.04 5.51 12.93
C THR A 106 11.75 6.42 13.92
N ASP A 107 12.49 5.85 14.87
CA ASP A 107 13.32 6.57 15.81
C ASP A 107 14.79 6.69 15.36
N ARG A 108 15.63 7.36 16.15
CA ARG A 108 17.06 7.55 15.85
C ARG A 108 17.87 6.26 15.77
N ASP A 109 17.41 5.20 16.41
CA ASP A 109 18.08 3.89 16.43
C ASP A 109 17.52 2.94 15.35
N ASN A 110 16.71 3.49 14.40
CA ASN A 110 16.00 2.75 13.34
C ASN A 110 14.98 1.72 13.87
N ASN A 111 14.49 1.88 15.10
CA ASN A 111 13.35 1.13 15.56
C ASN A 111 12.08 1.68 14.91
N GLN A 112 11.12 0.79 14.61
CA GLN A 112 9.88 1.18 13.95
C GLN A 112 8.66 0.77 14.76
N ILE A 113 7.70 1.67 14.82
CA ILE A 113 6.33 1.38 15.24
C ILE A 113 5.44 1.60 14.02
N THR A 114 4.73 0.54 13.60
CA THR A 114 3.88 0.59 12.41
C THR A 114 2.44 0.25 12.77
N ALA A 115 1.52 1.11 12.36
CA ALA A 115 0.10 0.81 12.32
C ALA A 115 -0.30 0.60 10.85
N PHE A 116 -0.93 -0.53 10.55
CA PHE A 116 -1.41 -0.82 9.20
C PHE A 116 -2.93 -0.85 9.17
N HIS A 117 -3.51 -0.03 8.29
CA HIS A 117 -4.93 -0.01 8.00
C HIS A 117 -5.17 -0.62 6.61
N PRO A 118 -5.82 -1.79 6.50
CA PRO A 118 -6.03 -2.45 5.21
C PRO A 118 -7.03 -1.72 4.31
N GLY A 119 -8.03 -1.06 4.89
CA GLY A 119 -9.01 -0.27 4.14
C GLY A 119 -9.58 -1.01 2.92
N ALA A 120 -9.54 -0.36 1.76
CA ALA A 120 -10.04 -0.89 0.50
C ALA A 120 -9.42 -2.24 0.09
N MET A 121 -8.20 -2.56 0.55
CA MET A 121 -7.55 -3.85 0.31
C MET A 121 -8.39 -5.02 0.87
N SER A 122 -9.16 -4.79 1.95
CA SER A 122 -10.07 -5.81 2.50
C SER A 122 -11.25 -6.14 1.58
N HIS A 123 -11.46 -5.39 0.51
CA HIS A 123 -12.51 -5.57 -0.50
C HIS A 123 -11.95 -6.04 -1.85
N ALA A 124 -10.70 -6.48 -1.90
CA ALA A 124 -10.02 -6.82 -3.16
C ALA A 124 -10.68 -7.97 -3.94
N GLN A 125 -11.51 -8.80 -3.28
CA GLN A 125 -12.33 -9.84 -3.90
C GLN A 125 -13.40 -9.33 -4.89
N VAL A 126 -13.66 -8.02 -4.96
CA VAL A 126 -14.52 -7.42 -6.00
C VAL A 126 -13.88 -7.53 -7.40
N ASN A 127 -12.57 -7.71 -7.44
CA ASN A 127 -11.84 -7.98 -8.65
C ASN A 127 -11.91 -9.47 -9.01
N THR A 128 -12.18 -9.76 -10.26
CA THR A 128 -12.20 -11.13 -10.78
C THR A 128 -11.23 -11.25 -11.93
N VAL A 129 -10.44 -12.33 -11.92
CA VAL A 129 -9.55 -12.63 -13.03
C VAL A 129 -10.38 -13.27 -14.15
N SER A 130 -10.37 -12.65 -15.32
CA SER A 130 -10.96 -13.21 -16.55
C SER A 130 -9.88 -13.52 -17.57
N ALA A 131 -10.05 -14.60 -18.32
CA ALA A 131 -9.12 -14.97 -19.37
C ALA A 131 -9.06 -13.88 -20.46
N ARG A 132 -7.86 -13.37 -20.70
CA ARG A 132 -7.58 -12.41 -21.78
C ARG A 132 -6.37 -12.87 -22.59
N PRO A 133 -6.49 -12.89 -23.93
CA PRO A 133 -5.43 -13.46 -24.78
C PRO A 133 -4.13 -12.64 -24.77
N ASP A 134 -4.18 -11.37 -24.38
CA ASP A 134 -3.04 -10.46 -24.29
C ASP A 134 -2.29 -10.57 -22.95
N ILE A 135 -2.90 -11.19 -21.93
CA ILE A 135 -2.27 -11.44 -20.62
C ILE A 135 -1.62 -12.82 -20.65
N ARG A 136 -0.30 -12.86 -20.49
CA ARG A 136 0.50 -14.08 -20.52
C ARG A 136 1.14 -14.44 -19.19
N LEU A 137 1.19 -13.50 -18.26
CA LEU A 137 1.79 -13.66 -16.94
C LEU A 137 0.88 -13.06 -15.89
N GLY A 138 0.60 -13.82 -14.86
CA GLY A 138 -0.04 -13.37 -13.63
C GLY A 138 0.97 -13.36 -12.49
N ILE A 139 1.00 -12.29 -11.71
CA ILE A 139 1.77 -12.16 -10.47
C ILE A 139 0.76 -11.96 -9.35
N ILE A 140 0.84 -12.81 -8.31
CA ILE A 140 0.03 -12.66 -7.10
C ILE A 140 0.96 -12.18 -5.99
N SER A 141 0.62 -11.05 -5.40
CA SER A 141 1.34 -10.44 -4.30
C SER A 141 0.40 -10.18 -3.12
N PRO A 142 0.90 -9.84 -1.93
CA PRO A 142 0.05 -9.65 -0.76
C PRO A 142 -1.14 -8.72 -0.99
N ASP A 143 -2.32 -9.22 -0.62
CA ASP A 143 -3.62 -8.56 -0.74
C ASP A 143 -4.57 -9.05 0.35
N GLY A 144 -5.84 -8.66 0.30
CA GLY A 144 -6.88 -9.22 1.15
C GLY A 144 -6.98 -10.74 1.00
N ARG A 145 -7.17 -11.45 2.12
CA ARG A 145 -7.17 -12.92 2.16
C ARG A 145 -8.09 -13.55 1.11
N GLU A 146 -9.32 -13.05 1.01
CA GLU A 146 -10.33 -13.59 0.09
C GLU A 146 -9.91 -13.41 -1.38
N ALA A 147 -9.30 -12.27 -1.71
CA ALA A 147 -8.83 -12.02 -3.07
C ALA A 147 -7.64 -12.90 -3.48
N MET A 148 -6.82 -13.32 -2.50
CA MET A 148 -5.68 -14.20 -2.76
C MET A 148 -6.08 -15.68 -2.95
N LEU A 149 -7.32 -16.03 -2.60
CA LEU A 149 -7.86 -17.39 -2.71
C LEU A 149 -8.72 -17.61 -3.97
N LEU A 150 -9.08 -16.53 -4.67
CA LEU A 150 -9.85 -16.53 -5.91
C LEU A 150 -8.92 -16.64 -7.14
#